data_94c11613b8ccc28b8bac21337462670b
#
_entry.id   94c11613b8ccc28b8bac21337462670b
#
_cell.length_a   1.000
_cell.length_b   1.000
_cell.length_c   1.000
_cell.angle_alpha   90.00
_cell.angle_beta   90.00
_cell.angle_gamma   90.00
#
_symmetry.space_group_name_H-M   'P 1'
#
loop_
_entity.id
_entity.type
_entity.pdbx_description
1 polymer ?
#
loop_
_entity_poly.entity_id
_entity_poly.type
_entity_poly.pdbx_seq_one_letter_code
_entity_poly.pdbx_strand_id
1 'polypeptide(L)'
;MTLNAFTCTGSYAILILYGIKRTENRSAWPEPREGRAAISCSKSFCKEEYGRFIAWASVNLPPDGFEKLPAWREVKDWPGKVVGVCDYKASHQPTNQPTNKPTISWDEGYPYWWDLSNVVRLPEPIPCRGNVGMWQMPPELAAKVTAADELLRVRIETADDAYPFFRAAVPITKDYGGFFVLPIDVERRPICKPILVSLGHMRGTTAVELGEVFREAFKCNADAIIVAHNHPSGDPKPSKADLHLTSTLKSAAQLLGIKFLDHLILGSPDSENGRGFVSVVEHQEWKFY
;
A
#
# COMPACT_ATOMS: atom_id res chain seq x y z
N MET A 1 -17.44 16.20 3.50
CA MET A 1 -16.92 16.02 2.13
C MET A 1 -17.70 14.90 1.44
N THR A 2 -18.08 15.10 0.18
CA THR A 2 -18.68 14.04 -0.63
C THR A 2 -17.60 13.37 -1.45
N LEU A 3 -17.48 12.05 -1.34
CA LEU A 3 -16.58 11.25 -2.17
C LEU A 3 -17.42 10.37 -3.09
N ASN A 4 -17.12 10.41 -4.38
CA ASN A 4 -17.73 9.51 -5.34
C ASN A 4 -17.00 8.16 -5.35
N ALA A 5 -17.68 7.13 -5.84
CA ALA A 5 -17.10 5.82 -6.03
C ALA A 5 -17.60 5.20 -7.32
N PHE A 6 -16.85 4.27 -7.88
CA PHE A 6 -17.32 3.38 -8.93
C PHE A 6 -17.00 1.94 -8.59
N THR A 7 -17.86 1.03 -9.06
CA THR A 7 -17.70 -0.40 -8.84
C THR A 7 -17.20 -1.06 -10.11
N CYS A 8 -16.16 -1.85 -10.02
CA CYS A 8 -15.66 -2.69 -11.09
C CYS A 8 -15.56 -4.15 -10.65
N THR A 9 -15.37 -5.07 -11.61
CA THR A 9 -15.06 -6.47 -11.28
C THR A 9 -13.73 -6.55 -10.53
N GLY A 10 -13.52 -7.64 -9.80
CA GLY A 10 -12.27 -7.81 -9.07
C GLY A 10 -11.04 -7.82 -9.97
N SER A 11 -11.16 -8.41 -11.15
CA SER A 11 -10.11 -8.43 -12.17
C SER A 11 -9.71 -7.03 -12.62
N TYR A 12 -10.67 -6.14 -12.87
CA TYR A 12 -10.38 -4.75 -13.24
C TYR A 12 -9.83 -3.94 -12.05
N ALA A 13 -10.33 -4.16 -10.83
CA ALA A 13 -9.78 -3.55 -9.65
C ALA A 13 -8.29 -3.91 -9.48
N ILE A 14 -7.91 -5.16 -9.70
CA ILE A 14 -6.51 -5.61 -9.69
C ILE A 14 -5.71 -4.85 -10.74
N LEU A 15 -6.17 -4.86 -11.99
CA LEU A 15 -5.43 -4.21 -13.08
C LEU A 15 -5.20 -2.71 -12.86
N ILE A 16 -6.19 -2.02 -12.29
CA ILE A 16 -6.10 -0.59 -11.95
C ILE A 16 -5.11 -0.39 -10.81
N LEU A 17 -5.27 -1.11 -9.69
CA LEU A 17 -4.48 -0.92 -8.47
C LEU A 17 -3.01 -1.35 -8.61
N TYR A 18 -2.72 -2.20 -9.58
CA TYR A 18 -1.34 -2.62 -9.90
C TYR A 18 -0.75 -1.90 -11.12
N GLY A 19 -1.42 -0.81 -11.57
CA GLY A 19 -0.91 0.11 -12.59
C GLY A 19 -0.88 -0.44 -14.01
N ILE A 20 -1.55 -1.57 -14.27
CA ILE A 20 -1.62 -2.22 -15.58
C ILE A 20 -2.68 -1.55 -16.46
N LYS A 21 -3.83 -1.20 -15.87
CA LYS A 21 -4.93 -0.50 -16.54
C LYS A 21 -5.01 0.93 -16.00
N ARG A 22 -4.88 1.92 -16.89
CA ARG A 22 -4.91 3.35 -16.56
C ARG A 22 -6.16 4.07 -17.04
N THR A 23 -7.08 3.35 -17.64
CA THR A 23 -8.35 3.87 -18.12
C THR A 23 -9.49 2.99 -17.65
N GLU A 24 -10.64 3.57 -17.38
CA GLU A 24 -11.89 2.84 -17.13
C GLU A 24 -12.91 3.21 -18.18
N ASN A 25 -13.53 2.22 -18.81
CA ASN A 25 -14.46 2.41 -19.91
C ASN A 25 -15.89 2.31 -19.42
N ARG A 26 -16.73 3.28 -19.78
CA ARG A 26 -18.11 3.39 -19.31
C ARG A 26 -19.09 3.82 -20.40
N SER A 27 -20.34 3.40 -20.22
CA SER A 27 -21.46 3.78 -21.09
C SER A 27 -22.01 5.18 -20.81
N ALA A 28 -21.64 5.80 -19.70
CA ALA A 28 -22.10 7.10 -19.26
C ALA A 28 -20.97 8.00 -18.75
N TRP A 29 -21.19 9.30 -18.87
CA TRP A 29 -20.34 10.30 -18.22
C TRP A 29 -20.44 10.20 -16.70
N PRO A 30 -19.33 10.37 -15.96
CA PRO A 30 -19.40 10.62 -14.53
C PRO A 30 -19.85 12.06 -14.28
N GLU A 31 -20.52 12.28 -13.17
CA GLU A 31 -20.78 13.62 -12.65
C GLU A 31 -20.22 13.71 -11.21
N PRO A 32 -19.23 14.59 -10.99
CA PRO A 32 -18.55 15.49 -11.92
C PRO A 32 -17.65 14.75 -12.94
N ARG A 33 -17.22 15.45 -14.01
CA ARG A 33 -16.40 14.87 -15.08
C ARG A 33 -14.96 14.57 -14.71
N GLU A 34 -14.49 15.15 -13.62
CA GLU A 34 -13.16 14.89 -13.07
C GLU A 34 -13.21 15.01 -11.53
N GLY A 35 -12.29 14.37 -10.85
CA GLY A 35 -12.17 14.44 -9.40
C GLY A 35 -11.51 13.22 -8.79
N ARG A 36 -11.68 13.06 -7.49
CA ARG A 36 -11.24 11.90 -6.71
C ARG A 36 -12.39 10.91 -6.55
N ALA A 37 -12.11 9.63 -6.75
CA ALA A 37 -13.11 8.58 -6.58
C ALA A 37 -12.52 7.33 -5.89
N ALA A 38 -13.38 6.65 -5.15
CA ALA A 38 -13.07 5.36 -4.57
C ALA A 38 -13.32 4.22 -5.58
N ILE A 39 -12.46 3.21 -5.55
CA ILE A 39 -12.56 2.00 -6.35
C ILE A 39 -13.18 0.90 -5.48
N SER A 40 -14.39 0.48 -5.84
CA SER A 40 -15.11 -0.59 -5.15
C SER A 40 -15.03 -1.89 -5.94
N CYS A 41 -14.70 -3.00 -5.27
CA CYS A 41 -14.70 -4.32 -5.86
C CYS A 41 -16.11 -4.93 -5.81
N SER A 42 -16.55 -5.51 -6.92
CA SER A 42 -17.83 -6.22 -7.03
C SER A 42 -17.91 -7.39 -6.04
N LYS A 43 -19.11 -7.65 -5.50
CA LYS A 43 -19.39 -8.81 -4.64
C LYS A 43 -19.27 -10.15 -5.35
N SER A 44 -19.41 -10.17 -6.68
CA SER A 44 -19.33 -11.38 -7.49
C SER A 44 -17.91 -11.93 -7.64
N PHE A 45 -16.89 -11.14 -7.29
CA PHE A 45 -15.50 -11.57 -7.41
C PHE A 45 -15.23 -12.77 -6.50
N CYS A 46 -14.83 -13.88 -7.09
CA CYS A 46 -14.58 -15.15 -6.41
C CYS A 46 -13.29 -15.82 -6.92
N LYS A 47 -12.89 -16.92 -6.29
CA LYS A 47 -11.67 -17.65 -6.65
C LYS A 47 -11.67 -18.16 -8.09
N GLU A 48 -12.82 -18.60 -8.60
CA GLU A 48 -12.98 -19.06 -9.96
C GLU A 48 -12.83 -17.93 -10.98
N GLU A 49 -13.40 -16.75 -10.69
CA GLU A 49 -13.20 -15.54 -11.52
C GLU A 49 -11.73 -15.12 -11.52
N TYR A 50 -11.10 -15.12 -10.35
CA TYR A 50 -9.68 -14.87 -10.25
C TYR A 50 -8.83 -15.87 -11.04
N GLY A 51 -9.15 -17.16 -10.98
CA GLY A 51 -8.46 -18.20 -11.77
C GLY A 51 -8.57 -18.00 -13.27
N ARG A 52 -9.78 -17.67 -13.77
CA ARG A 52 -9.98 -17.29 -15.19
C ARG A 52 -9.21 -16.05 -15.58
N PHE A 53 -9.18 -15.04 -14.70
CA PHE A 53 -8.41 -13.82 -14.90
C PHE A 53 -6.91 -14.10 -15.01
N ILE A 54 -6.32 -14.89 -14.12
CA ILE A 54 -4.89 -15.23 -14.15
C ILE A 54 -4.54 -16.02 -15.41
N ALA A 55 -5.38 -16.98 -15.82
CA ALA A 55 -5.19 -17.71 -17.08
C ALA A 55 -5.22 -16.78 -18.30
N TRP A 56 -6.15 -15.84 -18.34
CA TRP A 56 -6.19 -14.80 -19.37
C TRP A 56 -4.95 -13.90 -19.32
N ALA A 57 -4.55 -13.42 -18.14
CA ALA A 57 -3.43 -12.52 -17.93
C ALA A 57 -2.09 -13.13 -18.36
N SER A 58 -1.89 -14.43 -18.13
CA SER A 58 -0.67 -15.15 -18.51
C SER A 58 -0.41 -15.16 -20.02
N VAL A 59 -1.46 -14.99 -20.83
CA VAL A 59 -1.37 -14.97 -22.30
C VAL A 59 -1.36 -13.54 -22.85
N ASN A 60 -2.06 -12.60 -22.19
CA ASN A 60 -2.35 -11.28 -22.74
C ASN A 60 -1.53 -10.14 -22.13
N LEU A 61 -0.94 -10.35 -20.95
CA LEU A 61 -0.06 -9.34 -20.35
C LEU A 61 1.40 -9.58 -20.71
N PRO A 62 2.20 -8.52 -20.84
CA PRO A 62 3.66 -8.67 -20.91
C PRO A 62 4.19 -9.25 -19.59
N PRO A 63 5.36 -9.91 -19.60
CA PRO A 63 5.91 -10.59 -18.41
C PRO A 63 5.96 -9.69 -17.16
N ASP A 64 6.44 -8.46 -17.31
CA ASP A 64 6.53 -7.47 -16.22
C ASP A 64 5.16 -7.04 -15.67
N GLY A 65 4.13 -7.08 -16.49
CA GLY A 65 2.75 -6.84 -16.08
C GLY A 65 2.15 -8.04 -15.34
N PHE A 66 2.44 -9.25 -15.81
CA PHE A 66 1.96 -10.48 -15.18
C PHE A 66 2.59 -10.71 -13.80
N GLU A 67 3.89 -10.47 -13.66
CA GLU A 67 4.64 -10.61 -12.41
C GLU A 67 4.12 -9.67 -11.29
N LYS A 68 3.52 -8.55 -11.64
CA LYS A 68 2.91 -7.61 -10.69
C LYS A 68 1.59 -8.09 -10.09
N LEU A 69 0.97 -9.12 -10.65
CA LEU A 69 -0.34 -9.55 -10.20
C LEU A 69 -0.29 -10.17 -8.80
N PRO A 70 -1.22 -9.79 -7.89
CA PRO A 70 -1.28 -10.33 -6.55
C PRO A 70 -1.70 -11.79 -6.54
N ALA A 71 -1.29 -12.56 -5.55
CA ALA A 71 -1.84 -13.89 -5.32
C ALA A 71 -3.29 -13.81 -4.79
N TRP A 72 -4.08 -14.87 -4.99
CA TRP A 72 -5.48 -14.93 -4.50
C TRP A 72 -5.61 -14.58 -3.02
N ARG A 73 -4.69 -15.03 -2.17
CA ARG A 73 -4.69 -14.76 -0.73
C ARG A 73 -4.64 -13.27 -0.38
N GLU A 74 -4.15 -12.43 -1.28
CA GLU A 74 -4.02 -10.97 -1.09
C GLU A 74 -5.29 -10.22 -1.47
N VAL A 75 -6.13 -10.80 -2.33
CA VAL A 75 -7.32 -10.16 -2.88
C VAL A 75 -8.63 -10.86 -2.51
N LYS A 76 -8.56 -12.01 -1.84
CA LYS A 76 -9.74 -12.82 -1.44
C LYS A 76 -10.76 -12.06 -0.59
N ASP A 77 -10.30 -11.04 0.12
CA ASP A 77 -11.11 -10.22 1.03
C ASP A 77 -11.62 -8.91 0.40
N TRP A 78 -11.41 -8.73 -0.92
CA TRP A 78 -11.84 -7.53 -1.66
C TRP A 78 -13.33 -7.48 -2.02
N PRO A 79 -14.04 -8.60 -2.23
CA PRO A 79 -15.43 -8.58 -2.65
C PRO A 79 -16.34 -7.74 -1.75
N GLY A 80 -17.08 -6.81 -2.35
CA GLY A 80 -17.99 -5.92 -1.62
C GLY A 80 -17.31 -4.89 -0.74
N LYS A 81 -16.08 -4.47 -1.10
CA LYS A 81 -15.30 -3.48 -0.34
C LYS A 81 -14.72 -2.41 -1.26
N VAL A 82 -14.44 -1.24 -0.70
CA VAL A 82 -13.55 -0.25 -1.30
C VAL A 82 -12.13 -0.75 -1.14
N VAL A 83 -11.40 -0.82 -2.23
CA VAL A 83 -10.05 -1.41 -2.29
C VAL A 83 -8.97 -0.40 -2.66
N GLY A 84 -9.38 0.78 -3.14
CA GLY A 84 -8.47 1.85 -3.50
C GLY A 84 -9.19 3.14 -3.80
N VAL A 85 -8.40 4.14 -4.18
CA VAL A 85 -8.86 5.45 -4.63
C VAL A 85 -8.02 5.90 -5.81
N CYS A 86 -8.56 6.76 -6.66
CA CYS A 86 -7.83 7.32 -7.79
C CYS A 86 -8.39 8.70 -8.14
N ASP A 87 -7.59 9.50 -8.83
CA ASP A 87 -8.10 10.64 -9.58
C ASP A 87 -8.61 10.14 -10.92
N TYR A 88 -9.68 10.72 -11.40
CA TYR A 88 -10.25 10.40 -12.70
C TYR A 88 -10.55 11.67 -13.50
N LYS A 89 -10.43 11.56 -14.81
CA LYS A 89 -10.84 12.59 -15.77
C LYS A 89 -11.53 11.92 -16.95
N ALA A 90 -12.79 12.29 -17.16
CA ALA A 90 -13.56 11.74 -18.26
C ALA A 90 -13.21 12.41 -19.60
N SER A 91 -13.06 11.60 -20.64
CA SER A 91 -12.83 12.02 -22.00
C SER A 91 -13.71 11.21 -22.97
N HIS A 92 -13.96 11.75 -24.17
CA HIS A 92 -14.53 10.96 -25.25
C HIS A 92 -13.48 10.01 -25.81
N GLN A 93 -13.92 8.82 -26.24
CA GLN A 93 -13.04 7.94 -26.99
C GLN A 93 -12.52 8.70 -28.23
N PRO A 94 -11.18 8.75 -28.45
CA PRO A 94 -10.63 9.36 -29.66
C PRO A 94 -11.12 8.59 -30.89
N THR A 95 -11.88 9.25 -31.74
CA THR A 95 -12.51 8.65 -32.93
C THR A 95 -11.53 8.24 -34.01
N ASN A 96 -10.24 8.63 -33.95
CA ASN A 96 -9.27 8.44 -35.02
C ASN A 96 -7.79 8.39 -34.56
N GLN A 97 -7.43 7.72 -33.50
CA GLN A 97 -6.00 7.50 -33.27
C GLN A 97 -5.61 6.04 -33.59
N PRO A 98 -4.63 5.83 -34.51
CA PRO A 98 -3.95 4.56 -34.63
C PRO A 98 -3.21 4.34 -33.30
N THR A 99 -3.65 3.36 -32.54
CA THR A 99 -3.07 3.01 -31.25
C THR A 99 -1.74 2.30 -31.48
N ASN A 100 -0.63 3.04 -31.43
CA ASN A 100 0.71 2.47 -31.29
C ASN A 100 1.00 2.01 -29.82
N LYS A 101 -0.04 1.84 -29.02
CA LYS A 101 0.05 1.17 -27.72
C LYS A 101 -0.34 -0.28 -27.89
N PRO A 102 0.30 -1.24 -27.22
CA PRO A 102 -0.16 -2.60 -27.22
C PRO A 102 -1.59 -2.60 -26.67
N THR A 103 -2.54 -2.70 -27.55
CA THR A 103 -3.98 -2.63 -27.27
C THR A 103 -4.36 -3.98 -26.70
N ILE A 104 -4.32 -4.12 -25.39
CA ILE A 104 -5.15 -5.10 -24.76
C ILE A 104 -6.56 -4.57 -25.00
N SER A 105 -7.38 -5.29 -25.77
CA SER A 105 -8.71 -4.87 -26.21
C SER A 105 -9.71 -4.79 -25.05
N TRP A 106 -9.52 -3.81 -24.16
CA TRP A 106 -10.49 -3.47 -23.10
C TRP A 106 -11.60 -2.53 -23.60
N ASP A 107 -11.49 -2.07 -24.84
CA ASP A 107 -12.10 -0.82 -25.31
C ASP A 107 -13.32 -1.02 -26.20
N GLU A 108 -13.77 -2.26 -26.39
CA GLU A 108 -14.88 -2.55 -27.29
C GLU A 108 -16.22 -2.05 -26.74
N GLY A 109 -16.72 -0.96 -27.33
CA GLY A 109 -18.12 -0.59 -27.27
C GLY A 109 -18.53 0.48 -26.25
N TYR A 110 -17.60 1.09 -25.53
CA TYR A 110 -17.94 2.16 -24.58
C TYR A 110 -17.53 3.55 -25.09
N PRO A 111 -18.46 4.52 -25.15
CA PRO A 111 -18.17 5.84 -25.73
C PRO A 111 -17.32 6.76 -24.86
N TYR A 112 -17.17 6.47 -23.57
CA TYR A 112 -16.48 7.33 -22.61
C TYR A 112 -15.32 6.61 -21.94
N TRP A 113 -14.20 7.33 -21.84
CA TRP A 113 -13.00 6.90 -21.15
C TRP A 113 -12.79 7.77 -19.92
N TRP A 114 -12.47 7.13 -18.82
CA TRP A 114 -12.03 7.81 -17.61
C TRP A 114 -10.55 7.53 -17.43
N ASP A 115 -9.72 8.53 -17.70
CA ASP A 115 -8.30 8.44 -17.46
C ASP A 115 -8.07 8.44 -15.96
N LEU A 116 -7.35 7.42 -15.45
CA LEU A 116 -7.09 7.22 -14.04
C LEU A 116 -5.65 7.57 -13.72
N SER A 117 -5.46 8.36 -12.68
CA SER A 117 -4.14 8.75 -12.16
C SER A 117 -4.14 8.73 -10.63
N ASN A 118 -2.96 8.91 -10.02
CA ASN A 118 -2.80 8.93 -8.58
C ASN A 118 -3.57 7.79 -7.89
N VAL A 119 -3.40 6.58 -8.44
CA VAL A 119 -4.07 5.38 -7.94
C VAL A 119 -3.38 4.93 -6.65
N VAL A 120 -4.15 4.82 -5.57
CA VAL A 120 -3.68 4.39 -4.26
C VAL A 120 -4.49 3.17 -3.84
N ARG A 121 -3.80 2.07 -3.48
CA ARG A 121 -4.43 0.90 -2.89
C ARG A 121 -4.64 1.13 -1.40
N LEU A 122 -5.85 0.93 -0.91
CA LEU A 122 -6.11 0.99 0.54
C LEU A 122 -5.42 -0.17 1.25
N PRO A 123 -4.75 0.07 2.39
CA PRO A 123 -4.06 -0.97 3.16
C PRO A 123 -5.02 -2.02 3.70
N GLU A 124 -6.24 -1.60 4.03
CA GLU A 124 -7.34 -2.48 4.42
C GLU A 124 -8.57 -2.17 3.59
N PRO A 125 -9.14 -3.16 2.89
CA PRO A 125 -10.38 -2.99 2.16
C PRO A 125 -11.53 -2.63 3.11
N ILE A 126 -12.24 -1.53 2.81
CA ILE A 126 -13.31 -1.00 3.66
C ILE A 126 -14.66 -1.54 3.16
N PRO A 127 -15.45 -2.24 4.00
CA PRO A 127 -16.74 -2.78 3.61
C PRO A 127 -17.68 -1.71 3.05
N CYS A 128 -18.30 -1.99 1.88
CA CYS A 128 -19.25 -1.09 1.27
C CYS A 128 -20.35 -1.85 0.51
N ARG A 129 -21.47 -1.17 0.28
CA ARG A 129 -22.46 -1.61 -0.70
C ARG A 129 -22.23 -0.82 -1.97
N GLY A 130 -21.55 -1.46 -2.95
CA GLY A 130 -21.33 -0.85 -4.27
C GLY A 130 -22.62 -0.69 -5.05
N ASN A 131 -22.63 0.29 -5.95
CA ASN A 131 -23.71 0.54 -6.91
C ASN A 131 -23.13 0.53 -8.35
N VAL A 132 -24.00 0.47 -9.33
CA VAL A 132 -23.63 0.54 -10.75
C VAL A 132 -23.28 1.98 -11.13
N GLY A 133 -22.30 2.15 -12.00
CA GLY A 133 -21.85 3.47 -12.47
C GLY A 133 -21.04 4.24 -11.42
N MET A 134 -21.03 5.56 -11.56
CA MET A 134 -20.53 6.47 -10.54
C MET A 134 -21.62 6.72 -9.50
N TRP A 135 -21.28 6.58 -8.23
CA TRP A 135 -22.24 6.79 -7.14
C TRP A 135 -21.59 7.54 -5.98
N GLN A 136 -22.41 8.27 -5.23
CA GLN A 136 -21.97 9.02 -4.08
C GLN A 136 -21.91 8.12 -2.85
N MET A 137 -20.80 8.16 -2.13
CA MET A 137 -20.64 7.39 -0.90
C MET A 137 -21.43 8.00 0.26
N PRO A 138 -21.95 7.15 1.18
CA PRO A 138 -22.45 7.63 2.47
C PRO A 138 -21.38 8.42 3.21
N PRO A 139 -21.73 9.52 3.91
CA PRO A 139 -20.76 10.43 4.53
C PRO A 139 -19.76 9.74 5.48
N GLU A 140 -20.24 8.79 6.30
CA GLU A 140 -19.38 8.05 7.23
C GLU A 140 -18.34 7.17 6.50
N LEU A 141 -18.77 6.55 5.40
CA LEU A 141 -17.88 5.72 4.59
C LEU A 141 -16.88 6.60 3.83
N ALA A 142 -17.35 7.71 3.27
CA ALA A 142 -16.51 8.70 2.60
C ALA A 142 -15.41 9.22 3.54
N ALA A 143 -15.75 9.56 4.78
CA ALA A 143 -14.79 10.03 5.78
C ALA A 143 -13.70 8.97 6.08
N LYS A 144 -14.08 7.70 6.24
CA LYS A 144 -13.12 6.61 6.46
C LYS A 144 -12.17 6.41 5.28
N VAL A 145 -12.71 6.45 4.06
CA VAL A 145 -11.89 6.28 2.83
C VAL A 145 -10.97 7.47 2.65
N THR A 146 -11.47 8.69 2.85
CA THR A 146 -10.66 9.93 2.74
C THR A 146 -9.51 9.93 3.75
N ALA A 147 -9.78 9.59 5.02
CA ALA A 147 -8.74 9.52 6.04
C ALA A 147 -7.65 8.47 5.71
N ALA A 148 -8.04 7.33 5.16
CA ALA A 148 -7.09 6.31 4.71
C ALA A 148 -6.27 6.77 3.48
N ASP A 149 -6.89 7.47 2.53
CA ASP A 149 -6.23 8.04 1.36
C ASP A 149 -5.23 9.15 1.76
N GLU A 150 -5.66 10.07 2.64
CA GLU A 150 -4.81 11.16 3.14
C GLU A 150 -3.57 10.62 3.84
N LEU A 151 -3.73 9.60 4.69
CA LEU A 151 -2.62 8.97 5.39
C LEU A 151 -1.58 8.42 4.40
N LEU A 152 -2.00 7.74 3.35
CA LEU A 152 -1.09 7.15 2.35
C LEU A 152 -0.46 8.18 1.40
N ARG A 153 -0.93 9.43 1.42
CA ARG A 153 -0.35 10.54 0.65
C ARG A 153 0.72 11.32 1.40
N VAL A 154 0.86 11.06 2.71
CA VAL A 154 1.91 11.68 3.51
C VAL A 154 3.27 11.30 2.93
N ARG A 155 4.07 12.30 2.58
CA ARG A 155 5.45 12.08 2.18
C ARG A 155 6.32 11.96 3.43
N ILE A 156 7.06 10.88 3.53
CA ILE A 156 7.95 10.61 4.65
C ILE A 156 9.31 11.29 4.39
N GLU A 157 9.55 12.41 5.02
CA GLU A 157 10.82 13.11 4.94
C GLU A 157 11.67 12.90 6.20
N THR A 158 11.01 12.74 7.34
CA THR A 158 11.62 12.59 8.67
C THR A 158 11.11 11.36 9.40
N ALA A 159 11.77 11.01 10.50
CA ALA A 159 11.32 9.94 11.39
C ALA A 159 9.96 10.27 12.04
N ASP A 160 9.69 11.57 12.30
CA ASP A 160 8.40 12.00 12.86
C ASP A 160 7.23 11.77 11.90
N ASP A 161 7.46 11.87 10.57
CA ASP A 161 6.43 11.56 9.57
C ASP A 161 6.12 10.05 9.53
N ALA A 162 7.11 9.20 9.79
CA ALA A 162 6.95 7.75 9.78
C ALA A 162 6.32 7.21 11.07
N TYR A 163 6.60 7.85 12.22
CA TYR A 163 6.19 7.39 13.53
C TYR A 163 4.67 7.14 13.68
N PRO A 164 3.76 8.03 13.21
CA PRO A 164 2.31 7.82 13.32
C PRO A 164 1.83 6.51 12.66
N PHE A 165 2.46 6.08 11.57
CA PHE A 165 2.12 4.82 10.89
C PHE A 165 2.43 3.64 11.80
N PHE A 166 3.62 3.60 12.37
CA PHE A 166 4.02 2.53 13.28
C PHE A 166 3.23 2.59 14.58
N ARG A 167 2.99 3.78 15.13
CA ARG A 167 2.23 3.94 16.37
C ARG A 167 0.79 3.42 16.25
N ALA A 168 0.17 3.57 15.07
CA ALA A 168 -1.16 3.04 14.78
C ALA A 168 -1.18 1.52 14.57
N ALA A 169 -0.08 0.93 14.07
CA ALA A 169 -0.01 -0.47 13.71
C ALA A 169 0.58 -1.36 14.82
N VAL A 170 1.45 -0.80 15.66
CA VAL A 170 2.19 -1.56 16.69
C VAL A 170 1.47 -1.50 18.01
N PRO A 171 0.90 -2.62 18.50
CA PRO A 171 0.38 -2.67 19.86
C PRO A 171 1.55 -2.52 20.85
N ILE A 172 1.53 -1.48 21.66
CA ILE A 172 2.48 -1.34 22.75
C ILE A 172 2.02 -2.26 23.89
N THR A 173 2.48 -3.50 23.84
CA THR A 173 2.29 -4.47 24.93
C THR A 173 3.61 -4.66 25.66
N LYS A 174 3.52 -4.86 26.96
CA LYS A 174 4.69 -5.21 27.79
C LYS A 174 5.17 -6.65 27.58
N ASP A 175 4.39 -7.44 26.85
CA ASP A 175 4.59 -8.89 26.77
C ASP A 175 5.31 -9.34 25.48
N TYR A 176 5.21 -8.56 24.40
CA TYR A 176 5.75 -8.95 23.10
C TYR A 176 6.43 -7.78 22.39
N GLY A 177 7.59 -8.07 21.79
CA GLY A 177 8.22 -7.20 20.79
C GLY A 177 7.81 -7.62 19.38
N GLY A 178 7.38 -6.68 18.57
CA GLY A 178 7.10 -6.91 17.14
C GLY A 178 8.10 -6.17 16.28
N PHE A 179 8.54 -6.78 15.18
CA PHE A 179 9.34 -6.14 14.14
C PHE A 179 8.48 -5.91 12.90
N PHE A 180 8.50 -4.69 12.40
CA PHE A 180 7.63 -4.23 11.31
C PHE A 180 8.43 -3.60 10.19
N VAL A 181 7.93 -3.71 8.98
CA VAL A 181 8.43 -3.01 7.80
C VAL A 181 7.34 -2.13 7.19
N LEU A 182 7.66 -0.89 6.87
CA LEU A 182 6.84 0.05 6.12
C LEU A 182 7.43 0.18 4.71
N PRO A 183 6.79 -0.41 3.69
CA PRO A 183 7.19 -0.24 2.30
C PRO A 183 6.88 1.17 1.80
N ILE A 184 7.83 1.77 1.10
CA ILE A 184 7.78 3.16 0.62
C ILE A 184 7.99 3.18 -0.89
N ASP A 185 7.22 4.02 -1.59
CA ASP A 185 7.33 4.22 -3.04
C ASP A 185 8.47 5.19 -3.42
N VAL A 186 8.69 5.36 -4.74
CA VAL A 186 9.68 6.28 -5.31
C VAL A 186 9.45 7.73 -4.88
N GLU A 187 8.22 8.13 -4.57
CA GLU A 187 7.84 9.48 -4.13
C GLU A 187 7.92 9.65 -2.62
N ARG A 188 8.46 8.65 -1.92
CA ARG A 188 8.59 8.60 -0.45
C ARG A 188 7.25 8.53 0.29
N ARG A 189 6.23 7.90 -0.30
CA ARG A 189 4.92 7.67 0.31
C ARG A 189 4.78 6.22 0.77
N PRO A 190 4.08 5.96 1.87
CA PRO A 190 3.75 4.60 2.28
C PRO A 190 2.91 3.90 1.21
N ILE A 191 3.30 2.69 0.83
CA ILE A 191 2.53 1.86 -0.12
C ILE A 191 1.37 1.17 0.60
N CYS A 192 1.57 0.83 1.87
CA CYS A 192 0.57 0.19 2.72
C CYS A 192 0.85 0.50 4.20
N LYS A 193 0.06 -0.05 5.11
CA LYS A 193 0.37 -0.03 6.55
C LYS A 193 1.66 -0.80 6.85
N PRO A 194 2.32 -0.52 8.00
CA PRO A 194 3.41 -1.34 8.49
C PRO A 194 3.02 -2.81 8.57
N ILE A 195 3.85 -3.66 7.99
CA ILE A 195 3.64 -5.11 7.93
C ILE A 195 4.41 -5.76 9.07
N LEU A 196 3.75 -6.58 9.88
CA LEU A 196 4.41 -7.37 10.91
C LEU A 196 5.26 -8.46 10.25
N VAL A 197 6.56 -8.44 10.53
CA VAL A 197 7.53 -9.41 10.02
C VAL A 197 7.80 -10.52 11.04
N SER A 198 8.00 -10.16 12.29
CA SER A 198 8.21 -11.15 13.35
C SER A 198 7.68 -10.70 14.71
N LEU A 199 7.31 -11.68 15.54
CA LEU A 199 6.93 -11.49 16.93
C LEU A 199 7.95 -12.21 17.83
N GLY A 200 8.48 -11.51 18.85
CA GLY A 200 9.38 -12.07 19.84
C GLY A 200 8.80 -12.05 21.24
N HIS A 201 9.13 -13.07 22.06
CA HIS A 201 8.81 -13.10 23.47
C HIS A 201 9.85 -12.36 24.33
N MET A 202 9.42 -11.81 25.48
CA MET A 202 10.24 -11.02 26.42
C MET A 202 11.59 -11.62 26.86
N ARG A 203 11.84 -12.90 26.62
CA ARG A 203 13.04 -13.61 27.09
C ARG A 203 14.04 -14.01 26.02
N GLY A 204 13.84 -13.60 24.77
CA GLY A 204 14.74 -13.92 23.66
C GLY A 204 14.89 -12.75 22.72
N THR A 205 16.08 -12.61 22.14
CA THR A 205 16.29 -11.74 20.98
C THR A 205 15.32 -12.16 19.88
N THR A 206 14.47 -11.24 19.44
CA THR A 206 13.66 -11.48 18.26
C THR A 206 14.61 -11.67 17.09
N ALA A 207 14.82 -12.90 16.67
CA ALA A 207 15.59 -13.17 15.46
C ALA A 207 14.77 -12.63 14.28
N VAL A 208 15.17 -11.45 13.80
CA VAL A 208 14.59 -10.88 12.59
C VAL A 208 15.24 -11.56 11.40
N GLU A 209 14.47 -12.34 10.66
CA GLU A 209 14.95 -12.92 9.41
C GLU A 209 14.91 -11.85 8.31
N LEU A 210 16.09 -11.44 7.83
CA LEU A 210 16.21 -10.44 6.76
C LEU A 210 15.38 -10.81 5.53
N GLY A 211 15.34 -12.11 5.19
CA GLY A 211 14.54 -12.61 4.08
C GLY A 211 13.05 -12.29 4.19
N GLU A 212 12.49 -12.27 5.40
CA GLU A 212 11.09 -11.90 5.61
C GLU A 212 10.86 -10.40 5.41
N VAL A 213 11.77 -9.55 5.91
CA VAL A 213 11.70 -8.09 5.72
C VAL A 213 11.66 -7.74 4.24
N PHE A 214 12.63 -8.26 3.47
CA PHE A 214 12.73 -7.96 2.05
C PHE A 214 11.68 -8.67 1.20
N ARG A 215 11.19 -9.83 1.61
CA ARG A 215 10.06 -10.50 0.96
C ARG A 215 8.81 -9.62 0.98
N GLU A 216 8.49 -9.00 2.11
CA GLU A 216 7.35 -8.09 2.20
C GLU A 216 7.57 -6.81 1.39
N ALA A 217 8.79 -6.26 1.38
CA ALA A 217 9.15 -5.12 0.54
C ALA A 217 8.96 -5.42 -0.96
N PHE A 218 9.44 -6.57 -1.43
CA PHE A 218 9.29 -7.00 -2.84
C PHE A 218 7.83 -7.26 -3.23
N LYS A 219 7.04 -7.87 -2.35
CA LYS A 219 5.59 -8.05 -2.61
C LYS A 219 4.87 -6.72 -2.85
N CYS A 220 5.35 -5.66 -2.24
CA CYS A 220 4.79 -4.31 -2.38
C CYS A 220 5.43 -3.52 -3.53
N ASN A 221 6.44 -4.05 -4.24
CA ASN A 221 7.27 -3.30 -5.19
C ASN A 221 7.84 -2.02 -4.56
N ALA A 222 8.38 -2.12 -3.36
CA ALA A 222 8.91 -0.99 -2.61
C ALA A 222 10.23 -0.49 -3.19
N ASP A 223 10.37 0.82 -3.36
CA ASP A 223 11.64 1.48 -3.71
C ASP A 223 12.50 1.71 -2.47
N ALA A 224 11.84 1.85 -1.32
CA ALA A 224 12.49 2.04 -0.04
C ALA A 224 11.74 1.36 1.10
N ILE A 225 12.42 1.20 2.24
CA ILE A 225 11.82 0.67 3.48
C ILE A 225 12.19 1.53 4.68
N ILE A 226 11.26 1.61 5.62
CA ILE A 226 11.50 1.99 6.99
C ILE A 226 11.11 0.79 7.85
N VAL A 227 11.92 0.46 8.84
CA VAL A 227 11.60 -0.62 9.77
C VAL A 227 11.36 -0.06 11.17
N ALA A 228 10.62 -0.78 11.99
CA ALA A 228 10.45 -0.43 13.38
C ALA A 228 10.26 -1.67 14.25
N HIS A 229 10.67 -1.58 15.51
CA HIS A 229 10.29 -2.54 16.54
C HIS A 229 9.96 -1.81 17.85
N ASN A 230 9.17 -2.44 18.70
CA ASN A 230 8.87 -1.91 20.02
C ASN A 230 9.73 -2.57 21.08
N HIS A 231 10.18 -1.78 22.05
CA HIS A 231 10.78 -2.27 23.28
C HIS A 231 9.71 -2.50 24.34
N PRO A 232 9.52 -3.73 24.83
CA PRO A 232 8.57 -4.02 25.90
C PRO A 232 8.85 -3.26 27.21
N SER A 233 10.10 -2.86 27.46
CA SER A 233 10.49 -2.00 28.58
C SER A 233 9.88 -0.61 28.53
N GLY A 234 9.48 -0.14 27.34
CA GLY A 234 9.05 1.23 27.09
C GLY A 234 10.19 2.24 26.89
N ASP A 235 11.45 1.86 27.09
CA ASP A 235 12.62 2.68 26.80
C ASP A 235 13.04 2.50 25.35
N PRO A 236 12.97 3.54 24.48
CA PRO A 236 13.33 3.44 23.07
C PRO A 236 14.83 3.51 22.79
N LYS A 237 15.67 3.46 23.81
CA LYS A 237 17.12 3.54 23.63
C LYS A 237 17.65 2.35 22.83
N PRO A 238 18.42 2.57 21.73
CA PRO A 238 18.99 1.49 20.93
C PRO A 238 19.96 0.62 21.74
N SER A 239 19.80 -0.69 21.64
CA SER A 239 20.79 -1.65 22.11
C SER A 239 21.89 -1.86 21.05
N LYS A 240 23.02 -2.47 21.44
CA LYS A 240 24.07 -2.87 20.50
C LYS A 240 23.54 -3.85 19.43
N ALA A 241 22.59 -4.71 19.81
CA ALA A 241 21.97 -5.64 18.89
C ALA A 241 21.12 -4.90 17.83
N ASP A 242 20.39 -3.85 18.21
CA ASP A 242 19.60 -3.03 17.29
C ASP A 242 20.48 -2.28 16.30
N LEU A 243 21.61 -1.72 16.76
CA LEU A 243 22.58 -1.06 15.89
C LEU A 243 23.18 -2.05 14.89
N HIS A 244 23.54 -3.25 15.33
CA HIS A 244 24.06 -4.31 14.45
C HIS A 244 23.01 -4.77 13.42
N LEU A 245 21.76 -5.01 13.86
CA LEU A 245 20.67 -5.38 12.97
C LEU A 245 20.43 -4.28 11.91
N THR A 246 20.43 -3.02 12.32
CA THR A 246 20.26 -1.89 11.41
C THR A 246 21.36 -1.83 10.35
N SER A 247 22.62 -2.04 10.76
CA SER A 247 23.75 -2.10 9.82
C SER A 247 23.60 -3.25 8.81
N THR A 248 23.18 -4.41 9.29
CA THR A 248 22.94 -5.59 8.45
C THR A 248 21.81 -5.36 7.46
N LEU A 249 20.67 -4.79 7.91
CA LEU A 249 19.54 -4.43 7.07
C LEU A 249 19.93 -3.42 5.99
N LYS A 250 20.68 -2.38 6.35
CA LYS A 250 21.17 -1.37 5.40
C LYS A 250 22.04 -1.97 4.32
N SER A 251 22.97 -2.86 4.71
CA SER A 251 23.86 -3.55 3.76
C SER A 251 23.08 -4.48 2.82
N ALA A 252 22.12 -5.24 3.36
CA ALA A 252 21.26 -6.11 2.57
C ALA A 252 20.37 -5.31 1.61
N ALA A 253 19.78 -4.21 2.06
CA ALA A 253 18.97 -3.30 1.25
C ALA A 253 19.78 -2.76 0.05
N GLN A 254 21.01 -2.33 0.30
CA GLN A 254 21.93 -1.85 -0.76
C GLN A 254 22.20 -2.92 -1.81
N LEU A 255 22.45 -4.17 -1.40
CA LEU A 255 22.66 -5.28 -2.33
C LEU A 255 21.43 -5.63 -3.16
N LEU A 256 20.24 -5.45 -2.58
CA LEU A 256 18.95 -5.74 -3.20
C LEU A 256 18.38 -4.57 -4.01
N GLY A 257 19.07 -3.42 -4.05
CA GLY A 257 18.61 -2.23 -4.78
C GLY A 257 17.43 -1.49 -4.11
N ILE A 258 17.14 -1.77 -2.83
CA ILE A 258 16.10 -1.10 -2.03
C ILE A 258 16.78 -0.06 -1.14
N LYS A 259 16.22 1.16 -1.05
CA LYS A 259 16.73 2.18 -0.15
C LYS A 259 16.31 1.87 1.29
N PHE A 260 17.24 1.81 2.21
CA PHE A 260 16.99 1.76 3.64
C PHE A 260 16.92 3.20 4.17
N LEU A 261 15.74 3.64 4.62
CA LEU A 261 15.54 5.03 5.06
C LEU A 261 15.79 5.19 6.56
N ASP A 262 15.18 4.33 7.39
CA ASP A 262 15.33 4.43 8.84
C ASP A 262 14.98 3.13 9.58
N HIS A 263 15.36 3.10 10.88
CA HIS A 263 14.94 2.10 11.85
C HIS A 263 14.44 2.82 13.11
N LEU A 264 13.16 2.75 13.39
CA LEU A 264 12.54 3.36 14.56
C LEU A 264 12.42 2.34 15.69
N ILE A 265 12.87 2.72 16.88
CA ILE A 265 12.66 1.95 18.10
C ILE A 265 11.55 2.62 18.88
N LEU A 266 10.44 1.90 19.06
CA LEU A 266 9.23 2.43 19.69
C LEU A 266 9.24 2.14 21.18
N GLY A 267 9.02 3.19 21.97
CA GLY A 267 8.92 3.12 23.42
C GLY A 267 7.58 3.65 23.93
N SER A 268 7.54 3.95 25.22
CA SER A 268 6.41 4.62 25.84
C SER A 268 6.30 6.06 25.30
N PRO A 269 5.08 6.58 25.05
CA PRO A 269 4.87 7.99 24.75
C PRO A 269 5.46 8.94 25.80
N ASP A 270 5.53 8.47 27.03
CA ASP A 270 6.09 9.21 28.19
C ASP A 270 7.60 8.97 28.38
N SER A 271 8.30 8.46 27.35
CA SER A 271 9.74 8.25 27.41
C SER A 271 10.50 9.56 27.61
N GLU A 272 11.70 9.51 28.19
CA GLU A 272 12.51 10.69 28.57
C GLU A 272 12.75 11.67 27.42
N ASN A 273 12.77 11.18 26.15
CA ASN A 273 12.93 12.02 24.96
C ASN A 273 11.65 12.75 24.53
N GLY A 274 10.50 12.49 25.15
CA GLY A 274 9.20 13.10 24.83
C GLY A 274 8.63 12.76 23.45
N ARG A 275 9.35 11.96 22.61
CA ARG A 275 8.92 11.58 21.24
C ARG A 275 8.22 10.21 21.21
N GLY A 276 8.43 9.36 22.22
CA GLY A 276 7.91 7.99 22.23
C GLY A 276 8.64 7.02 21.27
N PHE A 277 9.70 7.47 20.62
CA PHE A 277 10.54 6.65 19.74
C PHE A 277 11.95 7.25 19.61
N VAL A 278 12.88 6.44 19.08
CA VAL A 278 14.21 6.84 18.63
C VAL A 278 14.41 6.39 17.19
N SER A 279 14.88 7.30 16.34
CA SER A 279 15.44 6.97 15.02
C SER A 279 16.88 6.51 15.19
N VAL A 280 17.20 5.33 14.73
CA VAL A 280 18.59 4.80 14.81
C VAL A 280 19.48 5.58 13.84
N VAL A 281 18.97 6.01 12.69
CA VAL A 281 19.75 6.75 11.69
C VAL A 281 20.10 8.17 12.18
N GLU A 282 19.22 8.80 12.96
CA GLU A 282 19.47 10.09 13.60
C GLU A 282 20.36 9.96 14.86
N HIS A 283 20.44 8.79 15.46
CA HIS A 283 21.15 8.55 16.71
C HIS A 283 22.66 8.72 16.55
N GLN A 284 23.31 9.41 17.48
CA GLN A 284 24.72 9.75 17.37
C GLN A 284 25.66 8.54 17.29
N GLU A 285 25.33 7.44 17.98
CA GLU A 285 26.12 6.21 17.96
C GLU A 285 26.09 5.48 16.63
N TRP A 286 25.10 5.72 15.77
CA TRP A 286 25.00 5.14 14.43
C TRP A 286 26.17 5.49 13.50
N LYS A 287 26.79 6.65 13.72
CA LYS A 287 27.91 7.14 12.90
C LYS A 287 29.17 6.26 12.98
N PHE A 288 29.21 5.34 13.91
CA PHE A 288 30.36 4.45 14.17
C PHE A 288 30.15 3.00 13.69
N TYR A 289 29.03 2.71 13.06
CA TYR A 289 28.65 1.44 12.47
C TYR A 289 28.33 1.61 10.98
#